data_67a91e6591f1272a74ef521db9465d8c
#
_entry.id   67a91e6591f1272a74ef521db9465d8c
#
_cell.length_a   1.000
_cell.length_b   1.000
_cell.length_c   1.000
_cell.angle_alpha   90.00
_cell.angle_beta   90.00
_cell.angle_gamma   90.00
#
_symmetry.space_group_name_H-M   'P 1'
#
loop_
_entity.id
_entity.type
_entity.pdbx_description
1 polymer ?
#
loop_
_entity_poly.entity_id
_entity_poly.type
_entity_poly.pdbx_seq_one_letter_code
_entity_poly.pdbx_strand_id
1 'polypeptide(L)'
;GIAHMVQERSGTDLAAVSAKFGVRNPQEELSITETLQETYNTISNGSLLSGSLNFPRRTISAYFNSAVTPVFTVFKKNVEDALSVRNIKAPLHILKADGGSLPMEHMVSRPVETAFTGPAATVLGLSALGAIGNMHTVALDIGGTTTDISLWKQGKPLMTKNGVSIREYPSAVRSFAVTSVGIGGESVVRIVDGKITVGPERVGPSAALGGHEPTLGDALIVLGHASYGDAELATQSLQQLAHLLQANWKHGECEDALGNHNSEKQWIHNVSALDVAQLIVKKALETIQHGIDEVVRTENKRPVYVVADIVNPDVFVPAKIVVVGGTAPSLGPSLGEYLNLPVTIPENAAVANAIGAALALSTIELTVHVDTKRRLLVIPELGVKQQTCTLKRAEQVVERAKEALIEEALRLGLDKMQEVEVISIEDFPVVEGWQSMERLITVKVQLEAGVKHYVE
;
A
#
# COMPACT_ATOMS: atom_id res chain seq x y z
N GLY A 1 -23.61 -22.12 25.34
CA GLY A 1 -22.31 -22.16 24.67
C GLY A 1 -22.09 -20.92 23.80
N ILE A 2 -20.98 -20.85 23.07
CA ILE A 2 -20.61 -19.72 22.21
C ILE A 2 -21.71 -19.37 21.20
N ALA A 3 -22.31 -20.36 20.55
CA ALA A 3 -23.41 -20.17 19.59
C ALA A 3 -24.62 -19.45 20.21
N HIS A 4 -25.00 -19.75 21.46
CA HIS A 4 -26.10 -19.10 22.14
C HIS A 4 -25.81 -17.62 22.47
N MET A 5 -24.56 -17.30 22.91
CA MET A 5 -24.14 -15.91 23.19
C MET A 5 -24.09 -15.05 21.93
N VAL A 6 -23.82 -15.66 20.77
CA VAL A 6 -23.72 -14.97 19.49
C VAL A 6 -25.10 -14.70 18.90
N GLN A 7 -26.05 -15.63 19.00
CA GLN A 7 -27.45 -15.48 18.54
C GLN A 7 -28.19 -14.29 19.22
N GLU A 8 -27.84 -13.99 20.47
CA GLU A 8 -28.46 -12.86 21.21
C GLU A 8 -27.98 -11.48 20.77
N ARG A 9 -26.89 -11.37 19.97
CA ARG A 9 -26.22 -10.09 19.66
C ARG A 9 -26.08 -9.74 18.19
N SER A 10 -26.53 -10.58 17.27
CA SER A 10 -26.23 -10.39 15.85
C SER A 10 -27.34 -9.67 15.09
N GLY A 11 -27.05 -8.46 14.61
CA GLY A 11 -27.79 -7.80 13.54
C GLY A 11 -27.07 -7.89 12.19
N THR A 12 -26.18 -8.87 11.97
CA THR A 12 -25.35 -9.00 10.76
C THR A 12 -25.18 -10.47 10.39
N ASP A 13 -25.03 -10.75 9.09
CA ASP A 13 -24.73 -12.08 8.53
C ASP A 13 -23.22 -12.38 8.46
N LEU A 14 -22.39 -11.54 9.07
CA LEU A 14 -20.94 -11.61 9.00
C LEU A 14 -20.34 -11.97 10.36
N ALA A 15 -19.39 -12.88 10.38
CA ALA A 15 -18.63 -13.23 11.57
C ALA A 15 -17.12 -13.26 11.30
N ALA A 16 -16.33 -12.96 12.32
CA ALA A 16 -14.89 -13.14 12.33
C ALA A 16 -14.49 -13.99 13.54
N VAL A 17 -13.71 -15.03 13.31
CA VAL A 17 -13.23 -15.95 14.35
C VAL A 17 -11.72 -15.78 14.47
N SER A 18 -11.24 -15.49 15.69
CA SER A 18 -9.81 -15.42 15.95
C SER A 18 -9.52 -15.85 17.39
N ALA A 19 -8.59 -16.77 17.57
CA ALA A 19 -8.15 -17.26 18.87
C ALA A 19 -6.73 -16.82 19.16
N LYS A 20 -6.43 -16.54 20.44
CA LYS A 20 -5.10 -16.06 20.87
C LYS A 20 -3.97 -16.98 20.40
N PHE A 21 -4.20 -18.29 20.40
CA PHE A 21 -3.25 -19.31 19.99
C PHE A 21 -3.70 -20.08 18.74
N GLY A 22 -4.61 -19.50 17.94
CA GLY A 22 -5.14 -20.14 16.72
C GLY A 22 -4.06 -20.59 15.74
N VAL A 23 -2.95 -19.87 15.64
CA VAL A 23 -1.80 -20.28 14.79
C VAL A 23 -1.02 -21.49 15.33
N ARG A 24 -1.20 -21.85 16.59
CA ARG A 24 -0.64 -23.07 17.18
C ARG A 24 -1.66 -24.22 17.22
N ASN A 25 -2.95 -23.89 17.11
CA ASN A 25 -4.05 -24.82 17.08
C ASN A 25 -5.21 -24.29 16.21
N PRO A 26 -5.09 -24.30 14.89
CA PRO A 26 -6.13 -23.78 14.00
C PRO A 26 -7.46 -24.54 14.11
N GLN A 27 -7.44 -25.77 14.61
CA GLN A 27 -8.64 -26.58 14.78
C GLN A 27 -9.68 -25.93 15.71
N GLU A 28 -9.26 -25.11 16.67
CA GLU A 28 -10.19 -24.38 17.54
C GLU A 28 -11.00 -23.34 16.76
N GLU A 29 -10.33 -22.55 15.90
CA GLU A 29 -11.03 -21.57 15.04
C GLU A 29 -11.94 -22.28 14.03
N LEU A 30 -11.47 -23.38 13.42
CA LEU A 30 -12.26 -24.17 12.45
C LEU A 30 -13.51 -24.77 13.09
N SER A 31 -13.39 -25.37 14.27
CA SER A 31 -14.55 -25.96 14.99
C SER A 31 -15.60 -24.89 15.39
N ILE A 32 -15.14 -23.69 15.78
CA ILE A 32 -16.05 -22.56 16.03
C ILE A 32 -16.74 -22.15 14.73
N THR A 33 -16.00 -22.09 13.63
CA THR A 33 -16.55 -21.74 12.31
C THR A 33 -17.62 -22.71 11.87
N GLU A 34 -17.38 -24.03 12.00
CA GLU A 34 -18.39 -25.06 11.69
C GLU A 34 -19.68 -24.83 12.48
N THR A 35 -19.57 -24.47 13.77
CA THR A 35 -20.75 -24.19 14.60
C THR A 35 -21.47 -22.91 14.14
N LEU A 36 -20.76 -21.92 13.63
CA LEU A 36 -21.33 -20.62 13.23
C LEU A 36 -21.91 -20.62 11.81
N GLN A 37 -21.56 -21.60 10.95
CA GLN A 37 -22.04 -21.69 9.56
C GLN A 37 -23.55 -21.81 9.44
N GLU A 38 -24.23 -22.30 10.48
CA GLU A 38 -25.71 -22.38 10.52
C GLU A 38 -26.35 -20.98 10.67
N THR A 39 -25.60 -19.99 11.17
CA THR A 39 -26.12 -18.66 11.51
C THR A 39 -25.56 -17.55 10.61
N TYR A 40 -24.32 -17.68 10.15
CA TYR A 40 -23.61 -16.64 9.41
C TYR A 40 -23.24 -17.11 8.01
N ASN A 41 -23.53 -16.26 7.02
CA ASN A 41 -23.21 -16.54 5.61
C ASN A 41 -21.72 -16.31 5.28
N THR A 42 -21.06 -15.41 6.01
CA THR A 42 -19.64 -15.09 5.80
C THR A 42 -18.89 -15.19 7.12
N ILE A 43 -17.89 -16.06 7.16
CA ILE A 43 -17.05 -16.26 8.34
C ILE A 43 -15.58 -16.22 7.91
N SER A 44 -14.79 -15.40 8.57
CA SER A 44 -13.34 -15.31 8.35
C SER A 44 -12.57 -15.80 9.57
N ASN A 45 -11.54 -16.62 9.32
CA ASN A 45 -10.64 -17.15 10.36
C ASN A 45 -9.32 -16.42 10.36
N GLY A 46 -8.91 -15.90 11.53
CA GLY A 46 -7.66 -15.18 11.67
C GLY A 46 -6.43 -16.03 11.36
N SER A 47 -6.41 -17.30 11.76
CA SER A 47 -5.28 -18.20 11.50
C SER A 47 -5.14 -18.61 10.02
N LEU A 48 -6.25 -18.70 9.28
CA LEU A 48 -6.22 -18.99 7.84
C LEU A 48 -5.75 -17.79 7.01
N LEU A 49 -5.93 -16.57 7.52
CA LEU A 49 -5.47 -15.34 6.85
C LEU A 49 -4.00 -15.03 7.12
N SER A 50 -3.48 -15.43 8.28
CA SER A 50 -2.08 -15.19 8.62
C SER A 50 -1.61 -16.14 9.73
N GLY A 51 -0.49 -16.80 9.49
CA GLY A 51 0.21 -17.62 10.47
C GLY A 51 1.03 -16.84 11.50
N SER A 52 1.02 -15.51 11.46
CA SER A 52 1.76 -14.67 12.41
C SER A 52 1.20 -14.79 13.83
N LEU A 53 2.08 -14.80 14.84
CA LEU A 53 1.71 -14.89 16.26
C LEU A 53 0.90 -13.69 16.78
N ASN A 54 0.87 -12.58 16.07
CA ASN A 54 0.21 -11.35 16.48
C ASN A 54 -1.32 -11.46 16.47
N PHE A 55 -1.90 -11.90 17.58
CA PHE A 55 -3.34 -12.11 17.73
C PHE A 55 -4.19 -10.86 17.42
N PRO A 56 -3.89 -9.64 17.95
CA PRO A 56 -4.70 -8.47 17.63
C PRO A 56 -4.75 -8.16 16.14
N ARG A 57 -3.62 -8.25 15.41
CA ARG A 57 -3.58 -8.00 13.97
C ARG A 57 -4.36 -9.05 13.18
N ARG A 58 -4.29 -10.32 13.56
CA ARG A 58 -5.11 -11.38 12.92
C ARG A 58 -6.59 -11.14 13.14
N THR A 59 -6.98 -10.73 14.35
CA THR A 59 -8.38 -10.41 14.66
C THR A 59 -8.89 -9.28 13.78
N ILE A 60 -8.12 -8.21 13.63
CA ILE A 60 -8.45 -7.08 12.74
C ILE A 60 -8.51 -7.53 11.28
N SER A 61 -7.58 -8.37 10.83
CA SER A 61 -7.62 -8.90 9.46
C SER A 61 -8.86 -9.75 9.20
N ALA A 62 -9.24 -10.63 10.14
CA ALA A 62 -10.45 -11.44 10.03
C ALA A 62 -11.72 -10.58 10.02
N TYR A 63 -11.78 -9.56 10.87
CA TYR A 63 -12.88 -8.61 10.90
C TYR A 63 -13.05 -7.89 9.56
N PHE A 64 -11.99 -7.27 9.04
CA PHE A 64 -12.06 -6.58 7.76
C PHE A 64 -12.30 -7.54 6.60
N ASN A 65 -11.77 -8.76 6.65
CA ASN A 65 -12.01 -9.76 5.61
C ASN A 65 -13.51 -10.08 5.51
N SER A 66 -14.16 -10.38 6.63
CA SER A 66 -15.61 -10.61 6.63
C SER A 66 -16.37 -9.37 6.17
N ALA A 67 -15.99 -8.18 6.63
CA ALA A 67 -16.68 -6.94 6.29
C ALA A 67 -16.61 -6.60 4.78
N VAL A 68 -15.51 -6.90 4.10
CA VAL A 68 -15.35 -6.58 2.66
C VAL A 68 -15.81 -7.71 1.74
N THR A 69 -15.98 -8.94 2.24
CA THR A 69 -16.38 -10.11 1.42
C THR A 69 -17.66 -9.89 0.61
N PRO A 70 -18.76 -9.33 1.15
CA PRO A 70 -19.96 -9.10 0.37
C PRO A 70 -19.74 -8.12 -0.80
N VAL A 71 -19.02 -7.03 -0.55
CA VAL A 71 -18.69 -6.03 -1.59
C VAL A 71 -17.80 -6.64 -2.66
N PHE A 72 -16.79 -7.43 -2.26
CA PHE A 72 -15.91 -8.11 -3.19
C PHE A 72 -16.65 -9.15 -4.03
N THR A 73 -17.61 -9.86 -3.47
CA THR A 73 -18.44 -10.84 -4.19
C THR A 73 -19.28 -10.16 -5.28
N VAL A 74 -19.88 -9.00 -4.97
CA VAL A 74 -20.60 -8.19 -5.97
C VAL A 74 -19.66 -7.67 -7.05
N PHE A 75 -18.49 -7.18 -6.67
CA PHE A 75 -17.46 -6.73 -7.61
C PHE A 75 -17.04 -7.86 -8.55
N LYS A 76 -16.71 -9.05 -8.01
CA LYS A 76 -16.37 -10.24 -8.81
C LYS A 76 -17.44 -10.53 -9.86
N LYS A 77 -18.70 -10.63 -9.43
CA LYS A 77 -19.82 -10.90 -10.32
C LYS A 77 -19.93 -9.85 -11.43
N ASN A 78 -19.87 -8.57 -11.09
CA ASN A 78 -19.97 -7.48 -12.08
C ASN A 78 -18.84 -7.54 -13.14
N VAL A 79 -17.61 -7.89 -12.72
CA VAL A 79 -16.48 -8.06 -13.63
C VAL A 79 -16.71 -9.27 -14.56
N GLU A 80 -17.12 -10.42 -14.00
CA GLU A 80 -17.40 -11.63 -14.77
C GLU A 80 -18.54 -11.40 -15.79
N ASP A 81 -19.63 -10.75 -15.39
CA ASP A 81 -20.74 -10.38 -16.25
C ASP A 81 -20.27 -9.45 -17.40
N ALA A 82 -19.48 -8.42 -17.08
CA ALA A 82 -18.96 -7.48 -18.05
C ALA A 82 -18.03 -8.14 -19.10
N LEU A 83 -17.22 -9.11 -18.70
CA LEU A 83 -16.34 -9.88 -19.58
C LEU A 83 -17.14 -10.87 -20.43
N SER A 84 -18.13 -11.53 -19.83
CA SER A 84 -19.02 -12.45 -20.53
C SER A 84 -19.76 -11.78 -21.67
N VAL A 85 -20.32 -10.58 -21.43
CA VAL A 85 -20.98 -9.76 -22.49
C VAL A 85 -20.05 -9.45 -23.66
N ARG A 86 -18.74 -9.33 -23.39
CA ARG A 86 -17.71 -9.06 -24.40
C ARG A 86 -17.06 -10.32 -24.99
N ASN A 87 -17.52 -11.51 -24.60
CA ASN A 87 -16.92 -12.81 -24.95
C ASN A 87 -15.42 -12.93 -24.59
N ILE A 88 -14.97 -12.26 -23.53
CA ILE A 88 -13.61 -12.34 -23.04
C ILE A 88 -13.53 -13.54 -22.07
N LYS A 89 -12.69 -14.53 -22.40
CA LYS A 89 -12.49 -15.77 -21.64
C LYS A 89 -11.14 -15.82 -20.92
N ALA A 90 -10.44 -14.70 -20.80
CA ALA A 90 -9.17 -14.65 -20.12
C ALA A 90 -9.33 -14.98 -18.61
N PRO A 91 -8.40 -15.75 -18.01
CA PRO A 91 -8.41 -15.96 -16.57
C PRO A 91 -8.22 -14.63 -15.84
N LEU A 92 -9.01 -14.45 -14.79
CA LEU A 92 -8.98 -13.24 -13.98
C LEU A 92 -8.05 -13.42 -12.79
N HIS A 93 -7.10 -12.51 -12.65
CA HIS A 93 -6.25 -12.38 -11.49
C HIS A 93 -6.51 -11.06 -10.80
N ILE A 94 -6.47 -11.07 -9.47
CA ILE A 94 -6.57 -9.87 -8.64
C ILE A 94 -5.24 -9.59 -7.98
N LEU A 95 -4.80 -8.35 -8.11
CA LEU A 95 -3.61 -7.86 -7.44
C LEU A 95 -3.82 -7.77 -5.93
N LYS A 96 -2.77 -8.05 -5.16
CA LYS A 96 -2.73 -7.95 -3.70
C LYS A 96 -1.86 -6.79 -3.24
N ALA A 97 -2.02 -6.42 -1.97
CA ALA A 97 -1.25 -5.35 -1.33
C ALA A 97 0.26 -5.62 -1.28
N ASP A 98 0.68 -6.88 -1.30
CA ASP A 98 2.09 -7.31 -1.30
C ASP A 98 2.76 -7.29 -2.68
N GLY A 99 2.01 -6.87 -3.71
CA GLY A 99 2.47 -6.84 -5.10
C GLY A 99 2.31 -8.17 -5.84
N GLY A 100 1.76 -9.19 -5.20
CA GLY A 100 1.42 -10.43 -5.87
C GLY A 100 0.02 -10.38 -6.49
N SER A 101 -0.31 -11.43 -7.24
CA SER A 101 -1.66 -11.64 -7.75
C SER A 101 -2.16 -13.03 -7.37
N LEU A 102 -3.48 -13.20 -7.36
CA LEU A 102 -4.14 -14.52 -7.24
C LEU A 102 -5.31 -14.60 -8.21
N PRO A 103 -5.66 -15.83 -8.67
CA PRO A 103 -6.90 -16.04 -9.40
C PRO A 103 -8.09 -15.51 -8.60
N MET A 104 -9.03 -14.86 -9.29
CA MET A 104 -10.21 -14.21 -8.69
C MET A 104 -11.00 -15.16 -7.78
N GLU A 105 -11.07 -16.43 -8.15
CA GLU A 105 -11.80 -17.47 -7.42
C GLU A 105 -11.24 -17.71 -6.01
N HIS A 106 -9.90 -17.65 -5.88
CA HIS A 106 -9.23 -17.87 -4.60
C HIS A 106 -9.22 -16.60 -3.74
N MET A 107 -9.36 -15.42 -4.37
CA MET A 107 -9.40 -14.14 -3.65
C MET A 107 -10.70 -13.95 -2.83
N VAL A 108 -11.79 -14.64 -3.18
CA VAL A 108 -13.08 -14.54 -2.44
C VAL A 108 -12.93 -14.90 -0.96
N SER A 109 -12.02 -15.81 -0.62
CA SER A 109 -11.77 -16.20 0.78
C SER A 109 -10.90 -15.21 1.56
N ARG A 110 -10.16 -14.32 0.87
CA ARG A 110 -9.20 -13.38 1.48
C ARG A 110 -9.21 -11.97 0.86
N PRO A 111 -10.40 -11.39 0.60
CA PRO A 111 -10.51 -10.10 -0.09
C PRO A 111 -9.85 -8.94 0.66
N VAL A 112 -9.56 -9.05 1.96
CA VAL A 112 -8.80 -8.05 2.72
C VAL A 112 -7.38 -7.83 2.15
N GLU A 113 -6.80 -8.81 1.46
CA GLU A 113 -5.50 -8.68 0.81
C GLU A 113 -5.51 -7.76 -0.42
N THR A 114 -6.71 -7.37 -0.90
CA THR A 114 -6.85 -6.38 -1.97
C THR A 114 -6.83 -4.93 -1.49
N ALA A 115 -6.67 -4.69 -0.20
CA ALA A 115 -6.46 -3.34 0.31
C ALA A 115 -5.15 -2.77 -0.24
N PHE A 116 -5.15 -1.49 -0.70
CA PHE A 116 -3.97 -0.80 -1.22
C PHE A 116 -3.37 -1.39 -2.52
N THR A 117 -4.19 -1.98 -3.38
CA THR A 117 -3.74 -2.54 -4.66
C THR A 117 -3.28 -1.49 -5.67
N GLY A 118 -3.84 -0.27 -5.64
CA GLY A 118 -3.40 0.84 -6.48
C GLY A 118 -1.91 1.16 -6.28
N PRO A 119 -1.49 1.52 -5.06
CA PRO A 119 -0.08 1.70 -4.72
C PRO A 119 0.81 0.49 -5.05
N ALA A 120 0.31 -0.74 -4.80
CA ALA A 120 1.05 -1.95 -5.14
C ALA A 120 1.27 -2.10 -6.65
N ALA A 121 0.26 -1.78 -7.47
CA ALA A 121 0.38 -1.78 -8.92
C ALA A 121 1.46 -0.79 -9.41
N THR A 122 1.50 0.41 -8.84
CA THR A 122 2.52 1.40 -9.17
C THR A 122 3.92 0.94 -8.79
N VAL A 123 4.11 0.34 -7.62
CA VAL A 123 5.41 -0.22 -7.19
C VAL A 123 5.88 -1.29 -8.18
N LEU A 124 5.01 -2.19 -8.62
CA LEU A 124 5.34 -3.18 -9.65
C LEU A 124 5.61 -2.55 -11.01
N GLY A 125 4.86 -1.52 -11.40
CA GLY A 125 5.09 -0.77 -12.62
C GLY A 125 6.47 -0.12 -12.64
N LEU A 126 6.89 0.48 -11.53
CA LEU A 126 8.24 1.03 -11.37
C LEU A 126 9.32 -0.04 -11.50
N SER A 127 9.07 -1.23 -10.94
CA SER A 127 9.96 -2.39 -11.14
C SER A 127 10.03 -2.79 -12.62
N ALA A 128 8.88 -2.93 -13.27
CA ALA A 128 8.79 -3.35 -14.67
C ALA A 128 9.47 -2.37 -15.65
N LEU A 129 9.36 -1.07 -15.37
CA LEU A 129 9.98 0.00 -16.16
C LEU A 129 11.49 0.15 -15.90
N GLY A 130 12.10 -0.62 -14.97
CA GLY A 130 13.53 -0.58 -14.68
C GLY A 130 14.04 0.78 -14.16
N ALA A 131 13.15 1.65 -13.67
CA ALA A 131 13.45 3.05 -13.38
C ALA A 131 14.25 3.26 -12.09
N ILE A 132 14.27 2.28 -11.17
CA ILE A 132 14.74 2.47 -9.79
C ILE A 132 16.26 2.41 -9.66
N GLY A 133 16.94 1.37 -10.14
CA GLY A 133 18.38 1.16 -9.93
C GLY A 133 18.72 0.85 -8.46
N ASN A 134 20.02 0.91 -8.11
CA ASN A 134 20.52 0.45 -6.80
C ASN A 134 20.63 1.55 -5.72
N MET A 135 20.35 2.81 -6.06
CA MET A 135 20.43 3.93 -5.09
C MET A 135 19.19 3.97 -4.20
N HIS A 136 19.32 4.57 -3.02
CA HIS A 136 18.17 4.94 -2.20
C HIS A 136 17.26 5.88 -2.99
N THR A 137 16.09 5.43 -3.32
CA THR A 137 15.16 6.13 -4.22
C THR A 137 13.85 6.41 -3.51
N VAL A 138 13.36 7.63 -3.62
CA VAL A 138 11.98 7.98 -3.32
C VAL A 138 11.20 7.86 -4.62
N ALA A 139 10.20 7.02 -4.67
CA ALA A 139 9.33 6.92 -5.83
C ALA A 139 7.96 7.50 -5.50
N LEU A 140 7.44 8.30 -6.43
CA LEU A 140 6.20 9.05 -6.30
C LEU A 140 5.26 8.70 -7.44
N ASP A 141 4.02 8.35 -7.11
CA ASP A 141 2.92 8.28 -8.06
C ASP A 141 2.04 9.51 -7.88
N ILE A 142 2.15 10.47 -8.80
CA ILE A 142 1.39 11.72 -8.75
C ILE A 142 0.17 11.57 -9.64
N GLY A 143 -0.94 11.19 -9.02
CA GLY A 143 -2.23 11.06 -9.67
C GLY A 143 -3.03 12.36 -9.77
N GLY A 144 -4.33 12.25 -10.01
CA GLY A 144 -5.25 13.38 -10.02
C GLY A 144 -5.58 13.89 -8.61
N THR A 145 -5.66 13.01 -7.61
CA THR A 145 -6.13 13.32 -6.24
C THR A 145 -5.07 13.21 -5.17
N THR A 146 -4.17 12.25 -5.31
CA THR A 146 -3.16 11.90 -4.30
C THR A 146 -1.80 11.71 -4.94
N THR A 147 -0.78 11.82 -4.11
CA THR A 147 0.59 11.41 -4.39
C THR A 147 0.96 10.27 -3.45
N ASP A 148 1.24 9.10 -4.01
CA ASP A 148 1.67 7.93 -3.27
C ASP A 148 3.20 7.90 -3.22
N ILE A 149 3.76 7.78 -2.00
CA ILE A 149 5.19 7.83 -1.73
C ILE A 149 5.67 6.45 -1.29
N SER A 150 6.63 5.88 -2.00
CA SER A 150 7.31 4.63 -1.64
C SER A 150 8.82 4.81 -1.57
N LEU A 151 9.46 4.09 -0.64
CA LEU A 151 10.91 4.10 -0.46
C LEU A 151 11.53 2.81 -0.99
N TRP A 152 12.70 2.94 -1.61
CA TRP A 152 13.42 1.84 -2.24
C TRP A 152 14.88 1.81 -1.81
N LYS A 153 15.34 0.64 -1.38
CA LYS A 153 16.74 0.36 -1.04
C LYS A 153 17.30 -0.71 -1.97
N GLN A 154 18.44 -0.45 -2.58
CA GLN A 154 19.14 -1.42 -3.43
C GLN A 154 18.24 -2.07 -4.50
N GLY A 155 17.40 -1.26 -5.13
CA GLY A 155 16.48 -1.74 -6.19
C GLY A 155 15.22 -2.44 -5.68
N LYS A 156 15.04 -2.61 -4.36
CA LYS A 156 13.88 -3.28 -3.77
C LYS A 156 12.97 -2.28 -3.04
N PRO A 157 11.65 -2.37 -3.23
CA PRO A 157 10.69 -1.55 -2.49
C PRO A 157 10.64 -1.99 -1.02
N LEU A 158 10.49 -1.03 -0.12
CA LEU A 158 10.31 -1.35 1.29
C LEU A 158 8.90 -1.91 1.55
N MET A 159 8.86 -2.92 2.43
CA MET A 159 7.63 -3.56 2.88
C MET A 159 7.25 -3.09 4.29
N THR A 160 5.95 -3.13 4.60
CA THR A 160 5.49 -2.98 5.97
C THR A 160 5.97 -4.15 6.83
N LYS A 161 6.58 -3.86 7.97
CA LYS A 161 7.25 -4.89 8.79
C LYS A 161 6.28 -5.93 9.38
N ASN A 162 5.08 -5.50 9.80
CA ASN A 162 4.11 -6.34 10.50
C ASN A 162 2.71 -6.30 9.87
N GLY A 163 2.61 -5.88 8.62
CA GLY A 163 1.35 -5.64 7.93
C GLY A 163 0.89 -4.19 7.98
N VAL A 164 -0.03 -3.85 7.10
CA VAL A 164 -0.54 -2.48 6.91
C VAL A 164 -1.65 -2.16 7.91
N SER A 165 -1.83 -0.88 8.23
CA SER A 165 -3.02 -0.42 8.96
C SER A 165 -4.15 -0.14 7.96
N ILE A 166 -5.32 -0.73 8.21
CA ILE A 166 -6.55 -0.46 7.46
C ILE A 166 -7.34 0.57 8.28
N ARG A 167 -7.46 1.78 7.74
CA ARG A 167 -7.81 2.97 8.52
C ARG A 167 -6.77 3.15 9.65
N GLU A 168 -7.17 3.16 10.91
CA GLU A 168 -6.29 3.29 12.07
C GLU A 168 -5.95 1.93 12.73
N TYR A 169 -6.50 0.83 12.22
CA TYR A 169 -6.37 -0.49 12.83
C TYR A 169 -5.25 -1.30 12.19
N PRO A 170 -4.21 -1.68 12.95
CA PRO A 170 -3.11 -2.47 12.42
C PRO A 170 -3.58 -3.89 12.08
N SER A 171 -3.39 -4.31 10.83
CA SER A 171 -3.73 -5.63 10.32
C SER A 171 -2.50 -6.52 10.15
N ALA A 172 -2.71 -7.81 9.84
CA ALA A 172 -1.65 -8.74 9.44
C ALA A 172 -1.48 -8.81 7.91
N VAL A 173 -2.18 -7.96 7.15
CA VAL A 173 -2.08 -7.94 5.69
C VAL A 173 -0.73 -7.38 5.27
N ARG A 174 0.06 -8.18 4.57
CA ARG A 174 1.35 -7.78 4.03
C ARG A 174 1.15 -6.77 2.90
N SER A 175 1.95 -5.71 2.88
CA SER A 175 1.84 -4.64 1.88
C SER A 175 3.19 -3.97 1.69
N PHE A 176 3.39 -3.35 0.53
CA PHE A 176 4.44 -2.35 0.38
C PHE A 176 4.25 -1.20 1.37
N ALA A 177 5.37 -0.61 1.81
CA ALA A 177 5.35 0.57 2.66
C ALA A 177 5.10 1.81 1.79
N VAL A 178 3.83 2.15 1.58
CA VAL A 178 3.41 3.31 0.80
C VAL A 178 2.62 4.25 1.71
N THR A 179 2.86 5.55 1.56
CA THR A 179 2.12 6.61 2.24
C THR A 179 1.54 7.54 1.20
N SER A 180 0.26 7.90 1.35
CA SER A 180 -0.42 8.81 0.45
C SER A 180 -0.53 10.19 1.07
N VAL A 181 -0.23 11.24 0.28
CA VAL A 181 -0.53 12.64 0.60
C VAL A 181 -1.63 13.15 -0.32
N GLY A 182 -2.53 13.97 0.21
CA GLY A 182 -3.71 14.47 -0.50
C GLY A 182 -3.38 15.58 -1.50
N ILE A 183 -2.39 15.38 -2.36
CA ILE A 183 -1.98 16.30 -3.42
C ILE A 183 -1.95 15.54 -4.75
N GLY A 184 -2.65 16.06 -5.75
CA GLY A 184 -2.65 15.56 -7.12
C GLY A 184 -3.11 16.64 -8.09
N GLY A 185 -3.07 16.37 -9.38
CA GLY A 185 -3.38 17.35 -10.44
C GLY A 185 -4.77 18.00 -10.35
N GLU A 186 -5.74 17.29 -9.79
CA GLU A 186 -7.12 17.77 -9.60
C GLU A 186 -7.40 18.22 -8.15
N SER A 187 -6.36 18.39 -7.32
CA SER A 187 -6.50 18.95 -5.98
C SER A 187 -7.00 20.38 -6.06
N VAL A 188 -8.13 20.62 -5.39
CA VAL A 188 -8.80 21.94 -5.39
C VAL A 188 -7.94 22.96 -4.66
N VAL A 189 -7.90 24.16 -5.21
CA VAL A 189 -7.22 25.31 -4.61
C VAL A 189 -8.24 26.24 -3.98
N ARG A 190 -8.03 26.62 -2.72
CA ARG A 190 -8.87 27.56 -2.00
C ARG A 190 -8.05 28.57 -1.23
N ILE A 191 -8.72 29.63 -0.82
CA ILE A 191 -8.19 30.59 0.14
C ILE A 191 -8.88 30.34 1.48
N VAL A 192 -8.10 29.95 2.48
CA VAL A 192 -8.55 29.73 3.86
C VAL A 192 -7.71 30.62 4.76
N ASP A 193 -8.35 31.46 5.56
CA ASP A 193 -7.69 32.44 6.44
C ASP A 193 -6.62 33.28 5.71
N GLY A 194 -6.99 33.75 4.48
CA GLY A 194 -6.11 34.55 3.65
C GLY A 194 -4.91 33.84 3.02
N LYS A 195 -4.80 32.51 3.17
CA LYS A 195 -3.69 31.68 2.64
C LYS A 195 -4.19 30.71 1.56
N ILE A 196 -3.35 30.47 0.55
CA ILE A 196 -3.63 29.44 -0.45
C ILE A 196 -3.48 28.06 0.20
N THR A 197 -4.49 27.22 0.02
CA THR A 197 -4.49 25.79 0.34
C THR A 197 -4.68 24.97 -0.92
N VAL A 198 -4.00 23.82 -1.03
CA VAL A 198 -4.10 22.91 -2.15
C VAL A 198 -4.47 21.52 -1.61
N GLY A 199 -5.59 20.97 -2.09
CA GLY A 199 -6.10 19.68 -1.62
C GLY A 199 -6.51 19.70 -0.13
N PRO A 200 -6.77 18.54 0.47
CA PRO A 200 -6.82 17.20 -0.15
C PRO A 200 -8.10 16.92 -0.96
N GLU A 201 -9.01 17.88 -1.05
CA GLU A 201 -10.30 17.69 -1.70
C GLU A 201 -10.18 17.66 -3.23
N ARG A 202 -11.05 16.85 -3.85
CA ARG A 202 -11.37 16.86 -5.28
C ARG A 202 -12.86 17.13 -5.43
N VAL A 203 -13.23 18.17 -6.18
CA VAL A 203 -14.63 18.54 -6.42
C VAL A 203 -15.06 18.20 -7.86
N GLY A 204 -14.13 18.20 -8.80
CA GLY A 204 -14.41 17.94 -10.22
C GLY A 204 -13.14 17.99 -11.07
N PRO A 205 -13.29 18.11 -12.39
CA PRO A 205 -12.16 18.34 -13.28
C PRO A 205 -11.58 19.73 -13.06
N SER A 206 -10.37 19.98 -13.57
CA SER A 206 -9.75 21.31 -13.61
C SER A 206 -10.61 22.33 -14.35
N ALA A 207 -10.47 23.62 -14.05
CA ALA A 207 -11.15 24.70 -14.75
C ALA A 207 -10.86 24.65 -16.28
N ALA A 208 -9.63 24.28 -16.65
CA ALA A 208 -9.23 24.04 -18.04
C ALA A 208 -10.10 22.99 -18.76
N LEU A 209 -10.74 22.08 -18.03
CA LEU A 209 -11.65 21.05 -18.54
C LEU A 209 -13.12 21.36 -18.26
N GLY A 210 -13.45 22.62 -17.93
CA GLY A 210 -14.81 23.07 -17.64
C GLY A 210 -15.23 22.85 -16.18
N GLY A 211 -14.31 22.57 -15.28
CA GLY A 211 -14.58 22.54 -13.84
C GLY A 211 -14.89 23.92 -13.26
N HIS A 212 -15.50 23.94 -12.08
CA HIS A 212 -15.92 25.19 -11.40
C HIS A 212 -14.88 25.73 -10.43
N GLU A 213 -14.01 24.87 -9.91
CA GLU A 213 -13.01 25.22 -8.91
C GLU A 213 -11.61 25.16 -9.53
N PRO A 214 -10.71 26.13 -9.21
CA PRO A 214 -9.32 26.05 -9.63
C PRO A 214 -8.61 24.85 -8.98
N THR A 215 -7.69 24.23 -9.72
CA THR A 215 -6.92 23.06 -9.28
C THR A 215 -5.42 23.28 -9.45
N LEU A 216 -4.60 22.38 -8.89
CA LEU A 216 -3.17 22.33 -9.16
C LEU A 216 -2.87 22.20 -10.66
N GLY A 217 -3.71 21.43 -11.40
CA GLY A 217 -3.57 21.27 -12.86
C GLY A 217 -3.71 22.58 -13.61
N ASP A 218 -4.65 23.45 -13.21
CA ASP A 218 -4.80 24.78 -13.81
C ASP A 218 -3.55 25.64 -13.59
N ALA A 219 -2.95 25.56 -12.40
CA ALA A 219 -1.68 26.26 -12.13
C ALA A 219 -0.53 25.74 -13.01
N LEU A 220 -0.43 24.43 -13.21
CA LEU A 220 0.56 23.81 -14.09
C LEU A 220 0.36 24.24 -15.55
N ILE A 221 -0.87 24.40 -16.00
CA ILE A 221 -1.20 24.89 -17.36
C ILE A 221 -0.77 26.36 -17.50
N VAL A 222 -1.12 27.24 -16.56
CA VAL A 222 -0.77 28.67 -16.58
C VAL A 222 0.75 28.88 -16.56
N LEU A 223 1.51 28.00 -15.87
CA LEU A 223 2.99 28.02 -15.88
C LEU A 223 3.60 27.39 -17.15
N GLY A 224 2.79 26.80 -18.05
CA GLY A 224 3.28 26.11 -19.23
C GLY A 224 3.90 24.73 -18.96
N HIS A 225 3.69 24.17 -17.76
CA HIS A 225 4.17 22.83 -17.37
C HIS A 225 3.23 21.72 -17.83
N ALA A 226 1.99 22.05 -18.22
CA ALA A 226 1.00 21.14 -18.77
C ALA A 226 0.31 21.75 -19.98
N SER A 227 -0.14 20.90 -20.92
CA SER A 227 -0.72 21.33 -22.20
C SER A 227 -2.03 20.59 -22.52
N TYR A 228 -2.91 20.42 -21.55
CA TYR A 228 -4.24 19.83 -21.75
C TYR A 228 -5.33 20.85 -21.43
N GLY A 229 -6.53 20.65 -22.01
CA GLY A 229 -7.68 21.53 -21.79
C GLY A 229 -7.50 22.94 -22.37
N ASP A 230 -8.27 23.88 -21.85
CA ASP A 230 -8.30 25.29 -22.26
C ASP A 230 -7.49 26.16 -21.29
N ALA A 231 -6.36 26.68 -21.77
CA ALA A 231 -5.44 27.52 -20.98
C ALA A 231 -6.05 28.89 -20.62
N GLU A 232 -7.03 29.37 -21.41
CA GLU A 232 -7.71 30.62 -21.12
C GLU A 232 -8.65 30.46 -19.93
N LEU A 233 -9.40 29.36 -19.85
CA LEU A 233 -10.24 29.01 -18.72
C LEU A 233 -9.40 28.83 -17.43
N ALA A 234 -8.26 28.14 -17.50
CA ALA A 234 -7.33 28.02 -16.38
C ALA A 234 -6.86 29.39 -15.91
N THR A 235 -6.45 30.27 -16.83
CA THR A 235 -5.96 31.62 -16.51
C THR A 235 -7.06 32.47 -15.89
N GLN A 236 -8.27 32.44 -16.41
CA GLN A 236 -9.42 33.16 -15.87
C GLN A 236 -9.75 32.71 -14.43
N SER A 237 -9.73 31.42 -14.19
CA SER A 237 -9.98 30.84 -12.86
C SER A 237 -8.93 31.31 -11.83
N LEU A 238 -7.63 31.28 -12.19
CA LEU A 238 -6.59 31.78 -11.30
C LEU A 238 -6.58 33.30 -11.16
N GLN A 239 -7.04 34.03 -12.16
CA GLN A 239 -7.21 35.50 -12.06
C GLN A 239 -8.31 35.87 -11.04
N GLN A 240 -9.40 35.10 -11.00
CA GLN A 240 -10.43 35.27 -9.98
C GLN A 240 -9.87 35.02 -8.57
N LEU A 241 -9.05 33.96 -8.42
CA LEU A 241 -8.40 33.66 -7.16
C LEU A 241 -7.42 34.79 -6.74
N ALA A 242 -6.70 35.38 -7.69
CA ALA A 242 -5.83 36.53 -7.46
C ALA A 242 -6.58 37.73 -6.92
N HIS A 243 -7.76 38.05 -7.50
CA HIS A 243 -8.63 39.15 -7.01
C HIS A 243 -9.12 38.89 -5.58
N LEU A 244 -9.49 37.65 -5.23
CA LEU A 244 -9.90 37.27 -3.88
C LEU A 244 -8.74 37.41 -2.87
N LEU A 245 -7.52 37.01 -3.23
CA LEU A 245 -6.34 37.21 -2.39
C LEU A 245 -6.06 38.68 -2.13
N GLN A 246 -6.13 39.51 -3.16
CA GLN A 246 -5.93 40.97 -3.03
C GLN A 246 -6.99 41.61 -2.11
N ALA A 247 -8.24 41.16 -2.21
CA ALA A 247 -9.32 41.67 -1.36
C ALA A 247 -9.09 41.33 0.12
N ASN A 248 -8.67 40.10 0.42
CA ASN A 248 -8.40 39.63 1.79
C ASN A 248 -7.17 40.34 2.40
N TRP A 249 -6.13 40.63 1.63
CA TRP A 249 -4.95 41.35 2.12
C TRP A 249 -5.23 42.81 2.46
N LYS A 250 -6.14 43.48 1.73
CA LYS A 250 -6.56 44.85 2.04
C LYS A 250 -7.27 44.98 3.38
N HIS A 251 -7.84 43.90 3.90
CA HIS A 251 -8.55 43.86 5.19
C HIS A 251 -7.66 43.47 6.39
N GLY A 252 -6.35 43.34 6.19
CA GLY A 252 -5.37 43.10 7.28
C GLY A 252 -5.38 41.70 7.89
N GLU A 253 -6.01 40.70 7.23
CA GLU A 253 -6.18 39.35 7.75
C GLU A 253 -5.02 38.40 7.33
N CYS A 254 -3.94 38.90 6.75
CA CYS A 254 -2.82 38.07 6.32
C CYS A 254 -1.50 38.39 7.00
N GLU A 255 -1.10 37.58 7.94
CA GLU A 255 0.30 37.39 8.30
C GLU A 255 0.93 36.29 7.41
N ASP A 256 1.97 36.66 6.65
CA ASP A 256 2.96 35.77 6.01
C ASP A 256 2.50 34.63 5.08
N ALA A 257 1.96 34.96 3.90
CA ALA A 257 1.82 33.96 2.82
C ALA A 257 3.17 33.60 2.14
N LEU A 258 4.23 34.37 2.30
CA LEU A 258 5.49 34.24 1.55
C LEU A 258 6.77 34.08 2.38
N GLY A 259 6.72 34.19 3.71
CA GLY A 259 7.87 33.91 4.60
C GLY A 259 9.13 34.76 4.39
N ASN A 260 9.04 35.97 3.77
CA ASN A 260 10.18 36.83 3.52
C ASN A 260 9.87 38.31 3.82
N HIS A 261 10.39 38.79 4.92
CA HIS A 261 10.06 40.10 5.54
C HIS A 261 10.40 41.37 4.76
N ASN A 262 11.09 41.35 3.61
CA ASN A 262 11.60 42.54 2.98
C ASN A 262 11.12 42.86 1.54
N SER A 263 10.34 41.98 0.89
CA SER A 263 9.82 42.23 -0.47
C SER A 263 8.29 42.40 -0.54
N GLU A 264 7.59 42.34 0.58
CA GLU A 264 6.14 42.18 0.69
C GLU A 264 5.29 43.37 0.30
N LYS A 265 5.80 44.60 0.44
CA LYS A 265 5.00 45.76 0.14
C LYS A 265 4.74 46.03 -1.36
N GLN A 266 5.49 45.39 -2.24
CA GLN A 266 5.39 45.61 -3.68
C GLN A 266 4.35 44.66 -4.34
N TRP A 267 4.08 43.50 -3.76
CA TRP A 267 3.15 42.49 -4.28
C TRP A 267 1.65 42.81 -4.03
N ILE A 268 1.37 43.63 -3.02
CA ILE A 268 -0.02 43.90 -2.56
C ILE A 268 -0.89 44.60 -3.65
N HIS A 269 -0.28 45.20 -4.67
CA HIS A 269 -1.02 46.06 -5.60
C HIS A 269 -1.38 45.40 -6.95
N ASN A 270 -0.79 44.26 -7.34
CA ASN A 270 -1.08 43.67 -8.65
C ASN A 270 -0.70 42.16 -8.72
N VAL A 271 -1.40 41.29 -7.99
CA VAL A 271 -1.20 39.84 -8.08
C VAL A 271 -1.80 39.32 -9.38
N SER A 272 -1.00 38.67 -10.21
CA SER A 272 -1.44 38.07 -11.47
C SER A 272 -1.82 36.59 -11.31
N ALA A 273 -2.47 36.02 -12.31
CA ALA A 273 -2.73 34.56 -12.39
C ALA A 273 -1.43 33.75 -12.34
N LEU A 274 -0.34 34.27 -12.92
CA LEU A 274 0.96 33.65 -12.91
C LEU A 274 1.57 33.55 -11.49
N ASP A 275 1.46 34.63 -10.71
CA ASP A 275 1.93 34.68 -9.32
C ASP A 275 1.17 33.68 -8.46
N VAL A 276 -0.15 33.60 -8.64
CA VAL A 276 -1.01 32.61 -7.96
C VAL A 276 -0.63 31.20 -8.38
N ALA A 277 -0.37 30.94 -9.66
CA ALA A 277 0.05 29.64 -10.14
C ALA A 277 1.38 29.20 -9.48
N GLN A 278 2.35 30.10 -9.36
CA GLN A 278 3.63 29.83 -8.67
C GLN A 278 3.42 29.48 -7.19
N LEU A 279 2.55 30.22 -6.49
CA LEU A 279 2.21 29.95 -5.09
C LEU A 279 1.54 28.58 -4.91
N ILE A 280 0.62 28.23 -5.79
CA ILE A 280 -0.07 26.94 -5.78
C ILE A 280 0.92 25.80 -5.94
N VAL A 281 1.79 25.85 -6.96
CA VAL A 281 2.80 24.83 -7.20
C VAL A 281 3.78 24.75 -6.03
N LYS A 282 4.27 25.88 -5.51
CA LYS A 282 5.12 25.91 -4.33
C LYS A 282 4.46 25.20 -3.14
N LYS A 283 3.18 25.48 -2.88
CA LYS A 283 2.43 24.85 -1.78
C LYS A 283 2.26 23.34 -1.96
N ALA A 284 2.04 22.89 -3.19
CA ALA A 284 1.97 21.47 -3.51
C ALA A 284 3.34 20.79 -3.27
N LEU A 285 4.44 21.40 -3.70
CA LEU A 285 5.80 20.91 -3.48
C LEU A 285 6.17 20.82 -1.99
N GLU A 286 5.82 21.84 -1.20
CA GLU A 286 6.01 21.84 0.27
C GLU A 286 5.26 20.67 0.93
N THR A 287 4.03 20.40 0.50
CA THR A 287 3.22 19.32 1.06
C THR A 287 3.79 17.95 0.69
N ILE A 288 4.25 17.77 -0.56
CA ILE A 288 4.92 16.53 -0.99
C ILE A 288 6.23 16.34 -0.23
N GLN A 289 7.06 17.38 -0.09
CA GLN A 289 8.30 17.34 0.68
C GLN A 289 8.02 16.89 2.12
N HIS A 290 7.02 17.50 2.78
CA HIS A 290 6.66 17.12 4.14
C HIS A 290 6.29 15.63 4.25
N GLY A 291 5.54 15.12 3.27
CA GLY A 291 5.22 13.70 3.18
C GLY A 291 6.46 12.81 3.02
N ILE A 292 7.40 13.19 2.15
CA ILE A 292 8.68 12.48 1.97
C ILE A 292 9.48 12.47 3.28
N ASP A 293 9.62 13.63 3.93
CA ASP A 293 10.37 13.77 5.18
C ASP A 293 9.77 12.92 6.30
N GLU A 294 8.44 12.84 6.38
CA GLU A 294 7.75 12.02 7.36
C GLU A 294 7.99 10.51 7.13
N VAL A 295 7.90 10.06 5.88
CA VAL A 295 8.12 8.64 5.53
C VAL A 295 9.57 8.26 5.78
N VAL A 296 10.53 9.08 5.36
CA VAL A 296 11.97 8.86 5.59
C VAL A 296 12.30 8.87 7.09
N ARG A 297 11.74 9.82 7.85
CA ARG A 297 11.91 9.87 9.30
C ARG A 297 11.34 8.63 9.99
N THR A 298 10.19 8.14 9.53
CA THR A 298 9.54 6.94 10.07
C THR A 298 10.39 5.71 9.79
N GLU A 299 10.94 5.58 8.58
CA GLU A 299 11.86 4.49 8.23
C GLU A 299 13.11 4.52 9.12
N ASN A 300 13.75 5.67 9.25
CA ASN A 300 14.99 5.84 10.01
C ASN A 300 14.81 5.71 11.54
N LYS A 301 13.58 5.86 12.06
CA LYS A 301 13.24 5.65 13.47
C LYS A 301 12.84 4.22 13.80
N ARG A 302 12.84 3.30 12.82
CA ARG A 302 12.47 1.91 13.08
C ARG A 302 13.37 1.29 14.16
N PRO A 303 12.79 0.58 15.14
CA PRO A 303 13.59 -0.10 16.16
C PRO A 303 14.52 -1.13 15.52
N VAL A 304 15.78 -1.09 15.93
CA VAL A 304 16.82 -2.01 15.49
C VAL A 304 16.98 -3.09 16.58
N TYR A 305 16.88 -4.35 16.17
CA TYR A 305 16.96 -5.50 17.08
C TYR A 305 18.23 -6.36 16.87
N VAL A 306 19.03 -6.02 15.86
CA VAL A 306 20.27 -6.73 15.54
C VAL A 306 21.46 -5.84 15.89
N VAL A 307 22.43 -6.39 16.62
CA VAL A 307 23.64 -5.66 17.06
C VAL A 307 24.42 -5.06 15.87
N ALA A 308 24.49 -5.81 14.75
CA ALA A 308 25.16 -5.33 13.54
C ALA A 308 24.54 -4.02 12.99
N ASP A 309 23.23 -3.91 13.04
CA ASP A 309 22.50 -2.73 12.56
C ASP A 309 22.59 -1.55 13.53
N ILE A 310 22.91 -1.82 14.83
CA ILE A 310 23.19 -0.78 15.81
C ILE A 310 24.57 -0.17 15.56
N VAL A 311 25.53 -1.01 15.18
CA VAL A 311 26.93 -0.59 14.93
C VAL A 311 27.06 0.11 13.59
N ASN A 312 26.33 -0.36 12.57
CA ASN A 312 26.29 0.21 11.23
C ASN A 312 24.84 0.47 10.82
N PRO A 313 24.23 1.57 11.28
CA PRO A 313 22.83 1.85 10.96
C PRO A 313 22.67 2.10 9.46
N ASP A 314 21.81 1.31 8.82
CA ASP A 314 21.41 1.51 7.43
C ASP A 314 20.38 2.65 7.32
N VAL A 315 20.89 3.89 7.40
CA VAL A 315 20.07 5.09 7.35
C VAL A 315 19.62 5.36 5.91
N PHE A 316 18.32 5.53 5.72
CA PHE A 316 17.77 5.93 4.43
C PHE A 316 18.04 7.43 4.17
N VAL A 317 18.82 7.71 3.15
CA VAL A 317 19.06 9.07 2.65
C VAL A 317 18.67 9.09 1.18
N PRO A 318 17.64 9.85 0.76
CA PRO A 318 17.24 9.95 -0.63
C PRO A 318 18.41 10.40 -1.52
N ALA A 319 18.72 9.63 -2.57
CA ALA A 319 19.74 9.97 -3.55
C ALA A 319 19.14 10.36 -4.91
N LYS A 320 17.93 9.93 -5.21
CA LYS A 320 17.16 10.32 -6.40
C LYS A 320 15.67 10.16 -6.18
N ILE A 321 14.91 10.77 -7.08
CA ILE A 321 13.46 10.66 -7.14
C ILE A 321 13.07 10.02 -8.47
N VAL A 322 12.09 9.10 -8.44
CA VAL A 322 11.43 8.58 -9.63
C VAL A 322 9.96 8.97 -9.56
N VAL A 323 9.44 9.58 -10.62
CA VAL A 323 8.06 10.08 -10.64
C VAL A 323 7.27 9.39 -11.74
N VAL A 324 6.10 8.85 -11.37
CA VAL A 324 5.12 8.25 -12.28
C VAL A 324 3.73 8.85 -12.03
N GLY A 325 2.75 8.44 -12.80
CA GLY A 325 1.37 8.94 -12.72
C GLY A 325 1.08 10.04 -13.75
N GLY A 326 -0.19 10.37 -13.90
CA GLY A 326 -0.65 11.31 -14.93
C GLY A 326 -0.11 12.74 -14.81
N THR A 327 0.23 13.18 -13.58
CA THR A 327 0.76 14.53 -13.30
C THR A 327 2.30 14.56 -13.28
N ALA A 328 2.97 13.41 -13.38
CA ALA A 328 4.43 13.28 -13.29
C ALA A 328 5.19 14.17 -14.29
N PRO A 329 4.86 14.24 -15.57
CA PRO A 329 5.58 15.08 -16.53
C PRO A 329 5.51 16.58 -16.21
N SER A 330 4.39 17.01 -15.61
CA SER A 330 4.10 18.42 -15.35
C SER A 330 4.70 18.92 -14.02
N LEU A 331 4.73 18.07 -12.98
CA LEU A 331 5.18 18.47 -11.64
C LEU A 331 6.58 17.93 -11.29
N GLY A 332 6.97 16.78 -11.89
CA GLY A 332 8.23 16.10 -11.56
C GLY A 332 9.49 16.97 -11.72
N PRO A 333 9.69 17.70 -12.83
CA PRO A 333 10.83 18.59 -12.97
C PRO A 333 10.94 19.63 -11.86
N SER A 334 9.84 20.34 -11.56
CA SER A 334 9.79 21.34 -10.48
C SER A 334 10.06 20.73 -9.10
N LEU A 335 9.64 19.49 -8.88
CA LEU A 335 9.92 18.77 -7.62
C LEU A 335 11.42 18.46 -7.49
N GLY A 336 12.09 18.06 -8.57
CA GLY A 336 13.53 17.81 -8.57
C GLY A 336 14.36 19.06 -8.24
N GLU A 337 14.01 20.17 -8.86
CA GLU A 337 14.62 21.47 -8.57
C GLU A 337 14.39 21.89 -7.11
N TYR A 338 13.15 21.76 -6.64
CA TYR A 338 12.78 22.16 -5.29
C TYR A 338 13.49 21.33 -4.20
N LEU A 339 13.60 20.01 -4.39
CA LEU A 339 14.28 19.10 -3.46
C LEU A 339 15.79 19.00 -3.69
N ASN A 340 16.31 19.63 -4.74
CA ASN A 340 17.72 19.51 -5.18
C ASN A 340 18.17 18.03 -5.31
N LEU A 341 17.32 17.19 -5.93
CA LEU A 341 17.57 15.79 -6.19
C LEU A 341 17.37 15.45 -7.67
N PRO A 342 18.16 14.52 -8.24
CA PRO A 342 17.93 14.01 -9.59
C PRO A 342 16.54 13.39 -9.71
N VAL A 343 15.80 13.77 -10.75
CA VAL A 343 14.49 13.21 -11.06
C VAL A 343 14.55 12.36 -12.33
N THR A 344 13.91 11.22 -12.28
CA THR A 344 13.67 10.35 -13.44
C THR A 344 12.16 10.18 -13.63
N ILE A 345 11.68 10.46 -14.82
CA ILE A 345 10.31 10.16 -15.26
C ILE A 345 10.46 9.11 -16.38
N PRO A 346 10.14 7.84 -16.12
CA PRO A 346 10.31 6.80 -17.13
C PRO A 346 9.32 6.99 -18.28
N GLU A 347 9.66 6.45 -19.43
CA GLU A 347 8.69 6.28 -20.52
C GLU A 347 7.50 5.45 -20.00
N ASN A 348 6.29 5.75 -20.45
CA ASN A 348 5.06 5.13 -19.95
C ASN A 348 4.74 5.41 -18.46
N ALA A 349 5.32 6.42 -17.85
CA ALA A 349 5.06 6.82 -16.45
C ALA A 349 3.56 6.98 -16.15
N ALA A 350 2.78 7.50 -17.09
CA ALA A 350 1.34 7.74 -16.90
C ALA A 350 0.51 6.46 -16.71
N VAL A 351 1.02 5.32 -17.17
CA VAL A 351 0.33 4.01 -17.12
C VAL A 351 1.11 2.96 -16.31
N ALA A 352 2.06 3.39 -15.49
CA ALA A 352 2.91 2.51 -14.70
C ALA A 352 2.09 1.52 -13.84
N ASN A 353 1.00 1.96 -13.23
CA ASN A 353 0.13 1.10 -12.44
C ASN A 353 -0.55 0.01 -13.28
N ALA A 354 -1.00 0.31 -14.51
CA ALA A 354 -1.58 -0.67 -15.39
C ALA A 354 -0.55 -1.71 -15.85
N ILE A 355 0.68 -1.27 -16.16
CA ILE A 355 1.81 -2.14 -16.49
C ILE A 355 2.11 -3.07 -15.30
N GLY A 356 2.22 -2.52 -14.09
CA GLY A 356 2.48 -3.30 -12.89
C GLY A 356 1.41 -4.34 -12.60
N ALA A 357 0.13 -3.97 -12.73
CA ALA A 357 -0.98 -4.90 -12.57
C ALA A 357 -0.97 -6.04 -13.60
N ALA A 358 -0.64 -5.73 -14.87
CA ALA A 358 -0.59 -6.71 -15.95
C ALA A 358 0.59 -7.70 -15.80
N LEU A 359 1.71 -7.27 -15.24
CA LEU A 359 2.93 -8.03 -15.14
C LEU A 359 3.14 -8.70 -13.77
N ALA A 360 2.25 -8.49 -12.81
CA ALA A 360 2.37 -9.05 -11.48
C ALA A 360 2.49 -10.58 -11.47
N LEU A 361 3.49 -11.10 -10.77
CA LEU A 361 3.59 -12.52 -10.45
C LEU A 361 2.54 -12.91 -9.42
N SER A 362 2.23 -14.20 -9.32
CA SER A 362 1.35 -14.69 -8.26
C SER A 362 2.11 -14.88 -6.97
N THR A 363 1.50 -14.51 -5.82
CA THR A 363 2.11 -14.75 -4.51
C THR A 363 1.15 -15.46 -3.56
N ILE A 364 1.69 -16.39 -2.81
CA ILE A 364 1.09 -16.97 -1.61
C ILE A 364 2.16 -17.03 -0.52
N GLU A 365 1.74 -16.95 0.72
CA GLU A 365 2.60 -16.99 1.90
C GLU A 365 2.13 -18.10 2.83
N LEU A 366 3.06 -18.87 3.38
CA LEU A 366 2.79 -19.87 4.41
C LEU A 366 3.75 -19.71 5.59
N THR A 367 3.22 -20.00 6.78
CA THR A 367 3.99 -20.05 8.02
C THR A 367 3.98 -21.47 8.57
N VAL A 368 5.15 -22.04 8.79
CA VAL A 368 5.29 -23.36 9.41
C VAL A 368 5.80 -23.20 10.83
N HIS A 369 5.04 -23.67 11.79
CA HIS A 369 5.43 -23.75 13.20
C HIS A 369 5.76 -25.17 13.60
N VAL A 370 6.93 -25.40 14.18
CA VAL A 370 7.34 -26.70 14.71
C VAL A 370 7.67 -26.56 16.20
N ASP A 371 7.05 -27.41 17.01
CA ASP A 371 7.38 -27.64 18.41
C ASP A 371 8.01 -29.03 18.52
N THR A 372 9.36 -29.08 18.68
CA THR A 372 10.09 -30.33 18.66
C THR A 372 9.79 -31.18 19.92
N LYS A 373 9.51 -30.53 21.07
CA LYS A 373 9.13 -31.21 22.31
C LYS A 373 7.80 -31.94 22.18
N ARG A 374 6.80 -31.28 21.60
CA ARG A 374 5.48 -31.86 21.39
C ARG A 374 5.39 -32.69 20.11
N ARG A 375 6.48 -32.69 19.31
CA ARG A 375 6.52 -33.32 18.01
C ARG A 375 5.40 -32.87 17.08
N LEU A 376 5.10 -31.58 17.13
CA LEU A 376 3.94 -30.95 16.48
C LEU A 376 4.42 -30.04 15.35
N LEU A 377 3.82 -30.19 14.17
CA LEU A 377 3.93 -29.25 13.05
C LEU A 377 2.55 -28.64 12.78
N VAL A 378 2.50 -27.31 12.57
CA VAL A 378 1.29 -26.58 12.24
C VAL A 378 1.56 -25.65 11.07
N ILE A 379 0.66 -25.65 10.08
CA ILE A 379 0.61 -24.67 8.98
C ILE A 379 -0.78 -24.01 9.07
N PRO A 380 -0.87 -22.86 9.77
CA PRO A 380 -2.16 -22.27 10.11
C PRO A 380 -3.00 -21.90 8.90
N GLU A 381 -2.38 -21.33 7.87
CA GLU A 381 -3.04 -20.86 6.64
C GLU A 381 -3.72 -22.01 5.87
N LEU A 382 -3.25 -23.24 6.06
CA LEU A 382 -3.83 -24.44 5.48
C LEU A 382 -4.73 -25.22 6.47
N GLY A 383 -4.85 -24.75 7.71
CA GLY A 383 -5.54 -25.48 8.77
C GLY A 383 -4.87 -26.80 9.16
N VAL A 384 -3.59 -26.98 8.80
CA VAL A 384 -2.85 -28.24 9.02
C VAL A 384 -2.29 -28.29 10.42
N LYS A 385 -2.54 -29.41 11.12
CA LYS A 385 -1.92 -29.77 12.40
C LYS A 385 -1.50 -31.23 12.36
N GLN A 386 -0.20 -31.48 12.34
CA GLN A 386 0.38 -32.82 12.24
C GLN A 386 1.09 -33.22 13.52
N GLN A 387 0.69 -34.33 14.12
CA GLN A 387 1.39 -35.00 15.22
C GLN A 387 2.54 -35.87 14.69
N THR A 388 3.45 -36.26 15.58
CA THR A 388 4.59 -37.13 15.26
C THR A 388 5.63 -36.51 14.31
N CYS A 389 5.73 -35.16 14.28
CA CYS A 389 6.75 -34.46 13.53
C CYS A 389 8.17 -34.87 14.01
N THR A 390 9.05 -35.18 13.07
CA THR A 390 10.46 -35.60 13.33
C THR A 390 11.48 -34.50 13.03
N LEU A 391 11.03 -33.33 12.55
CA LEU A 391 11.90 -32.21 12.23
C LEU A 391 12.48 -31.59 13.52
N LYS A 392 13.80 -31.38 13.54
CA LYS A 392 14.54 -30.90 14.72
C LYS A 392 15.38 -29.66 14.48
N ARG A 393 15.64 -29.30 13.22
CA ARG A 393 16.52 -28.21 12.82
C ARG A 393 15.80 -27.24 11.89
N ALA A 394 16.17 -25.97 11.95
CA ALA A 394 15.56 -24.92 11.14
C ALA A 394 15.64 -25.22 9.63
N GLU A 395 16.76 -25.75 9.15
CA GLU A 395 16.93 -26.08 7.73
C GLU A 395 15.90 -27.11 7.25
N GLN A 396 15.60 -28.12 8.08
CA GLN A 396 14.58 -29.13 7.76
C GLN A 396 13.19 -28.53 7.70
N VAL A 397 12.90 -27.55 8.58
CA VAL A 397 11.62 -26.84 8.60
C VAL A 397 11.49 -25.91 7.39
N VAL A 398 12.60 -25.28 6.96
CA VAL A 398 12.66 -24.47 5.72
C VAL A 398 12.30 -25.32 4.50
N GLU A 399 12.93 -26.48 4.34
CA GLU A 399 12.62 -27.34 3.19
C GLU A 399 11.16 -27.83 3.23
N ARG A 400 10.64 -28.23 4.39
CA ARG A 400 9.22 -28.60 4.52
C ARG A 400 8.27 -27.44 4.22
N ALA A 401 8.64 -26.22 4.61
CA ALA A 401 7.86 -25.01 4.32
C ALA A 401 7.81 -24.71 2.82
N LYS A 402 8.96 -24.83 2.12
CA LYS A 402 9.03 -24.68 0.67
C LYS A 402 8.19 -25.73 -0.06
N GLU A 403 8.31 -27.01 0.35
CA GLU A 403 7.48 -28.08 -0.21
C GLU A 403 5.98 -27.78 -0.05
N ALA A 404 5.54 -27.40 1.16
CA ALA A 404 4.14 -27.09 1.43
C ALA A 404 3.64 -25.91 0.58
N LEU A 405 4.50 -24.90 0.38
CA LEU A 405 4.17 -23.74 -0.44
C LEU A 405 4.00 -24.13 -1.91
N ILE A 406 4.91 -24.97 -2.45
CA ILE A 406 4.84 -25.46 -3.83
C ILE A 406 3.59 -26.35 -4.02
N GLU A 407 3.30 -27.25 -3.07
CA GLU A 407 2.09 -28.07 -3.08
C GLU A 407 0.83 -27.21 -3.17
N GLU A 408 0.76 -26.14 -2.35
CA GLU A 408 -0.37 -25.23 -2.34
C GLU A 408 -0.43 -24.38 -3.62
N ALA A 409 0.71 -23.90 -4.12
CA ALA A 409 0.77 -23.17 -5.40
C ALA A 409 0.19 -23.99 -6.54
N LEU A 410 0.55 -25.28 -6.60
CA LEU A 410 0.03 -26.22 -7.61
C LEU A 410 -1.47 -26.46 -7.47
N ARG A 411 -1.96 -26.58 -6.21
CA ARG A 411 -3.39 -26.73 -5.93
C ARG A 411 -4.20 -25.52 -6.39
N LEU A 412 -3.60 -24.33 -6.31
CA LEU A 412 -4.21 -23.06 -6.75
C LEU A 412 -4.01 -22.79 -8.25
N GLY A 413 -3.34 -23.69 -8.99
CA GLY A 413 -3.06 -23.52 -10.42
C GLY A 413 -2.03 -22.44 -10.75
N LEU A 414 -1.14 -22.10 -9.80
CA LEU A 414 -0.07 -21.11 -9.99
C LEU A 414 1.14 -21.72 -10.72
N ASP A 415 2.02 -20.84 -11.24
CA ASP A 415 3.20 -21.25 -11.98
C ASP A 415 4.22 -22.02 -11.10
N LYS A 416 4.70 -23.16 -11.60
CA LYS A 416 5.68 -24.02 -10.92
C LYS A 416 7.10 -23.46 -10.91
N MET A 417 7.41 -22.54 -11.81
CA MET A 417 8.78 -22.03 -12.04
C MET A 417 9.14 -20.85 -11.13
N GLN A 418 8.18 -20.36 -10.33
CA GLN A 418 8.40 -19.21 -9.47
C GLN A 418 9.27 -19.60 -8.25
N GLU A 419 10.24 -18.76 -7.92
CA GLU A 419 11.14 -18.99 -6.79
C GLU A 419 10.42 -18.83 -5.44
N VAL A 420 10.91 -19.57 -4.44
CA VAL A 420 10.41 -19.49 -3.07
C VAL A 420 11.40 -18.70 -2.22
N GLU A 421 10.94 -17.56 -1.72
CA GLU A 421 11.68 -16.71 -0.80
C GLU A 421 11.41 -17.12 0.66
N VAL A 422 12.48 -17.21 1.46
CA VAL A 422 12.36 -17.36 2.92
C VAL A 422 12.29 -15.97 3.56
N ILE A 423 11.12 -15.62 4.05
CA ILE A 423 10.85 -14.28 4.62
C ILE A 423 11.45 -14.14 6.02
N SER A 424 11.30 -15.18 6.86
CA SER A 424 11.87 -15.18 8.22
C SER A 424 12.06 -16.59 8.76
N ILE A 425 13.05 -16.71 9.62
CA ILE A 425 13.31 -17.91 10.42
C ILE A 425 13.45 -17.44 11.87
N GLU A 426 12.61 -17.98 12.74
CA GLU A 426 12.69 -17.79 14.19
C GLU A 426 12.94 -19.17 14.80
N ASP A 427 14.02 -19.31 15.56
CA ASP A 427 14.44 -20.56 16.13
C ASP A 427 14.87 -20.36 17.59
N PHE A 428 13.97 -20.72 18.52
CA PHE A 428 14.16 -20.52 19.93
C PHE A 428 14.38 -21.83 20.66
N PRO A 429 15.49 -21.98 21.43
CA PRO A 429 15.68 -23.12 22.31
C PRO A 429 14.65 -23.09 23.44
N VAL A 430 14.06 -24.23 23.75
CA VAL A 430 13.19 -24.43 24.91
C VAL A 430 14.05 -24.89 26.07
N VAL A 431 14.25 -24.03 27.07
CA VAL A 431 15.06 -24.35 28.25
C VAL A 431 14.20 -25.08 29.27
N GLU A 432 14.54 -26.33 29.57
CA GLU A 432 13.93 -27.14 30.62
C GLU A 432 15.05 -27.83 31.40
N GLY A 433 15.38 -27.26 32.57
CA GLY A 433 16.53 -27.69 33.38
C GLY A 433 17.89 -27.31 32.77
N TRP A 434 18.93 -28.10 33.05
CA TRP A 434 20.32 -27.83 32.60
C TRP A 434 20.66 -28.34 31.20
N GLN A 435 19.77 -29.09 30.56
CA GLN A 435 19.97 -29.63 29.21
C GLN A 435 18.70 -29.41 28.40
N SER A 436 18.72 -28.45 27.49
CA SER A 436 17.64 -28.28 26.53
C SER A 436 18.15 -28.62 25.13
N MET A 437 17.49 -29.59 24.49
CA MET A 437 17.69 -29.91 23.06
C MET A 437 16.44 -29.62 22.24
N GLU A 438 15.38 -29.13 22.88
CA GLU A 438 14.10 -28.87 22.22
C GLU A 438 14.03 -27.43 21.69
N ARG A 439 13.24 -27.24 20.65
CA ARG A 439 13.16 -25.96 19.93
C ARG A 439 11.74 -25.61 19.52
N LEU A 440 11.46 -24.32 19.47
CA LEU A 440 10.30 -23.76 18.79
C LEU A 440 10.81 -23.07 17.52
N ILE A 441 10.47 -23.64 16.37
CA ILE A 441 10.93 -23.14 15.08
C ILE A 441 9.72 -22.58 14.34
N THR A 442 9.84 -21.38 13.84
CA THR A 442 8.85 -20.75 12.95
C THR A 442 9.54 -20.32 11.68
N VAL A 443 9.06 -20.80 10.55
CA VAL A 443 9.57 -20.45 9.22
C VAL A 443 8.43 -19.87 8.41
N LYS A 444 8.65 -18.70 7.82
CA LYS A 444 7.72 -18.04 6.91
C LYS A 444 8.34 -18.03 5.51
N VAL A 445 7.60 -18.57 4.55
CA VAL A 445 7.98 -18.62 3.13
C VAL A 445 6.92 -17.98 2.25
N GLN A 446 7.33 -17.45 1.09
CA GLN A 446 6.46 -16.85 0.10
C GLN A 446 6.95 -17.19 -1.30
N LEU A 447 6.04 -17.28 -2.28
CA LEU A 447 6.44 -17.15 -3.69
C LEU A 447 6.95 -15.74 -3.92
N GLU A 448 8.11 -15.61 -4.59
CA GLU A 448 8.75 -14.30 -4.79
C GLU A 448 7.80 -13.35 -5.51
N ALA A 449 7.59 -12.16 -4.90
CA ALA A 449 6.81 -11.10 -5.50
C ALA A 449 7.66 -10.37 -6.55
N GLY A 450 7.04 -9.96 -7.66
CA GLY A 450 7.74 -9.24 -8.70
C GLY A 450 6.96 -9.16 -10.00
N VAL A 451 7.66 -8.94 -11.09
CA VAL A 451 7.10 -8.80 -12.43
C VAL A 451 7.61 -9.91 -13.36
N LYS A 452 6.75 -10.35 -14.27
CA LYS A 452 7.05 -11.44 -15.21
C LYS A 452 8.22 -11.12 -16.15
N HIS A 453 8.36 -9.87 -16.56
CA HIS A 453 9.46 -9.35 -17.37
C HIS A 453 9.55 -7.83 -17.24
N TYR A 454 10.69 -7.27 -17.65
CA TYR A 454 10.88 -5.83 -17.75
C TYR A 454 10.32 -5.32 -19.09
N VAL A 455 9.85 -4.09 -19.09
CA VAL A 455 9.39 -3.39 -20.30
C VAL A 455 10.61 -2.73 -20.93
N GLU A 456 10.87 -3.05 -22.20
CA GLU A 456 11.95 -2.45 -23.02
C GLU A 456 11.56 -1.07 -23.53
#